data_58c80ec3069a7f1be34ddc6abfde602e
#
_entry.id   58c80ec3069a7f1be34ddc6abfde602e
#
_cell.length_a   1.000
_cell.length_b   1.000
_cell.length_c   1.000
_cell.angle_alpha   90.00
_cell.angle_beta   90.00
_cell.angle_gamma   90.00
#
_symmetry.space_group_name_H-M   'P 1'
#
loop_
_entity.id
_entity.type
_entity.pdbx_description
1 polymer ?
#
loop_
_entity_poly.entity_id
_entity_poly.type
_entity_poly.pdbx_seq_one_letter_code
_entity_poly.pdbx_strand_id
1 'polypeptide(L)'
;MKPLLICDCDEVLVHMVRHFRTWLDEAHDIDFALDRHDFFGAMTRQNGGAELSQAEAWDLLHGFFPGQMDRQTLVPHAAEALAMLGAKADIVILTNLVEECRSPRIEQLARFGIHHRVQCNNGPKGEPVAKLVAAHGHPVTVFVDDLAQHHASVAEHAPQ
;
A
#
# COMPACT_ATOMS: atom_id res chain seq x y z
N MET A 1 20.58 -5.96 -18.70
CA MET A 1 19.42 -6.34 -17.86
C MET A 1 18.72 -5.03 -17.47
N LYS A 2 17.40 -4.94 -17.58
CA LYS A 2 16.67 -3.77 -17.13
C LYS A 2 16.71 -3.69 -15.59
N PRO A 3 16.84 -2.51 -14.99
CA PRO A 3 16.61 -2.32 -13.57
C PRO A 3 15.20 -2.77 -13.15
N LEU A 4 15.03 -3.08 -11.87
CA LEU A 4 13.74 -3.44 -11.28
C LEU A 4 13.31 -2.33 -10.30
N LEU A 5 12.09 -1.83 -10.48
CA LEU A 5 11.41 -0.98 -9.50
C LEU A 5 10.35 -1.82 -8.80
N ILE A 6 10.46 -1.94 -7.49
CA ILE A 6 9.42 -2.52 -6.63
C ILE A 6 8.81 -1.37 -5.84
N CYS A 7 7.52 -1.14 -6.07
CA CYS A 7 6.82 0.02 -5.54
C CYS A 7 5.61 -0.41 -4.71
N ASP A 8 5.43 0.17 -3.53
CA ASP A 8 4.18 0.04 -2.80
C ASP A 8 3.02 0.74 -3.51
N CYS A 9 1.81 0.51 -3.05
CA CYS A 9 0.59 1.07 -3.64
C CYS A 9 -0.06 2.13 -2.74
N ASP A 10 -0.45 1.75 -1.52
CA ASP A 10 -1.16 2.63 -0.61
C ASP A 10 -0.22 3.71 -0.07
N GLU A 11 -0.65 4.98 -0.06
CA GLU A 11 0.13 6.19 0.26
C GLU A 11 1.36 6.46 -0.65
N VAL A 12 1.59 5.61 -1.66
CA VAL A 12 2.63 5.82 -2.68
C VAL A 12 2.02 6.09 -4.05
N LEU A 13 1.10 5.28 -4.51
CA LEU A 13 0.41 5.44 -5.79
C LEU A 13 -1.02 5.95 -5.61
N VAL A 14 -1.70 5.53 -4.57
CA VAL A 14 -3.06 5.95 -4.23
C VAL A 14 -3.14 6.39 -2.79
N HIS A 15 -3.94 7.41 -2.54
CA HIS A 15 -4.24 7.86 -1.19
C HIS A 15 -5.21 6.89 -0.52
N MET A 16 -4.78 6.20 0.52
CA MET A 16 -5.60 5.27 1.29
C MET A 16 -6.09 5.90 2.61
N VAL A 17 -5.19 6.42 3.41
CA VAL A 17 -5.43 6.83 4.80
C VAL A 17 -6.54 7.87 4.91
N ARG A 18 -6.55 8.89 4.06
CA ARG A 18 -7.60 9.93 4.08
C ARG A 18 -8.98 9.38 3.71
N HIS A 19 -9.05 8.42 2.78
CA HIS A 19 -10.32 7.82 2.36
C HIS A 19 -10.81 6.80 3.37
N PHE A 20 -9.89 6.07 4.01
CA PHE A 20 -10.19 5.22 5.17
C PHE A 20 -10.76 6.05 6.33
N ARG A 21 -10.14 7.18 6.67
CA ARG A 21 -10.66 8.11 7.67
C ARG A 21 -12.08 8.56 7.35
N THR A 22 -12.34 8.99 6.10
CA THR A 22 -13.67 9.43 5.69
C THR A 22 -14.70 8.29 5.82
N TRP A 23 -14.35 7.08 5.44
CA TRP A 23 -15.23 5.93 5.57
C TRP A 23 -15.48 5.53 7.03
N LEU A 24 -14.48 5.64 7.90
CA LEU A 24 -14.63 5.41 9.34
C LEU A 24 -15.63 6.40 9.97
N ASP A 25 -15.54 7.68 9.60
CA ASP A 25 -16.47 8.71 10.04
C ASP A 25 -17.90 8.43 9.52
N GLU A 26 -18.07 8.23 8.20
CA GLU A 26 -19.36 8.07 7.56
C GLU A 26 -20.11 6.79 7.92
N ALA A 27 -19.41 5.67 8.13
CA ALA A 27 -20.00 4.34 8.24
C ALA A 27 -19.91 3.71 9.63
N HIS A 28 -19.03 4.22 10.48
CA HIS A 28 -18.70 3.57 11.76
C HIS A 28 -18.71 4.51 12.97
N ASP A 29 -18.98 5.82 12.79
CA ASP A 29 -18.92 6.83 13.85
C ASP A 29 -17.56 6.81 14.58
N ILE A 30 -16.46 6.74 13.83
CA ILE A 30 -15.07 6.68 14.34
C ILE A 30 -14.30 7.89 13.86
N ASP A 31 -13.68 8.60 14.80
CA ASP A 31 -12.68 9.63 14.54
C ASP A 31 -11.30 9.00 14.36
N PHE A 32 -10.60 9.41 13.30
CA PHE A 32 -9.22 9.00 13.05
C PHE A 32 -8.30 10.22 12.99
N ALA A 33 -7.48 10.41 14.01
CA ALA A 33 -6.57 11.53 14.15
C ALA A 33 -5.26 11.30 13.37
N LEU A 34 -5.14 11.93 12.19
CA LEU A 34 -3.99 11.73 11.27
C LEU A 34 -2.68 12.39 11.75
N ASP A 35 -2.71 13.18 12.81
CA ASP A 35 -1.55 13.83 13.41
C ASP A 35 -0.82 12.95 14.46
N ARG A 36 -1.36 11.78 14.75
CA ARG A 36 -0.73 10.81 15.65
C ARG A 36 0.19 9.85 14.88
N HIS A 37 1.34 9.54 15.48
CA HIS A 37 2.31 8.59 14.92
C HIS A 37 1.90 7.12 15.09
N ASP A 38 0.92 6.84 15.93
CA ASP A 38 0.36 5.49 16.13
C ASP A 38 -0.93 5.35 15.32
N PHE A 39 -0.85 4.62 14.23
CA PHE A 39 -1.98 4.40 13.32
C PHE A 39 -3.18 3.76 14.04
N PHE A 40 -2.96 2.77 14.89
CA PHE A 40 -4.04 2.06 15.58
C PHE A 40 -4.57 2.83 16.79
N GLY A 41 -3.71 3.46 17.59
CA GLY A 41 -4.12 4.29 18.72
C GLY A 41 -4.71 5.64 18.35
N ALA A 42 -4.77 5.96 17.05
CA ALA A 42 -5.36 7.20 16.55
C ALA A 42 -6.88 7.12 16.30
N MET A 43 -7.50 5.94 16.48
CA MET A 43 -8.91 5.70 16.20
C MET A 43 -9.71 5.68 17.50
N THR A 44 -10.72 6.56 17.58
CA THR A 44 -11.61 6.67 18.75
C THR A 44 -13.07 6.71 18.30
N ARG A 45 -13.97 6.10 19.09
CA ARG A 45 -15.40 6.20 18.86
C ARG A 45 -15.86 7.63 19.08
N GLN A 46 -16.73 8.15 18.22
CA GLN A 46 -17.33 9.47 18.39
C GLN A 46 -18.13 9.55 19.69
N ASN A 47 -18.48 10.76 20.12
CA ASN A 47 -19.24 11.04 21.34
C ASN A 47 -18.54 10.63 22.65
N GLY A 48 -17.24 10.81 22.73
CA GLY A 48 -16.45 10.53 23.94
C GLY A 48 -16.23 9.05 24.21
N GLY A 49 -16.29 8.25 23.15
CA GLY A 49 -16.04 6.82 23.20
C GLY A 49 -14.59 6.44 23.47
N ALA A 50 -14.38 5.18 23.82
CA ALA A 50 -13.06 4.61 24.05
C ALA A 50 -12.24 4.50 22.75
N GLU A 51 -10.93 4.44 22.88
CA GLU A 51 -10.02 4.06 21.79
C GLU A 51 -10.39 2.64 21.30
N LEU A 52 -10.24 2.41 20.01
CA LEU A 52 -10.42 1.07 19.44
C LEU A 52 -9.28 0.16 19.89
N SER A 53 -9.61 -1.10 20.12
CA SER A 53 -8.57 -2.11 20.23
C SER A 53 -7.85 -2.31 18.89
N GLN A 54 -6.63 -2.79 18.93
CA GLN A 54 -5.86 -3.09 17.72
C GLN A 54 -6.60 -4.10 16.81
N ALA A 55 -7.28 -5.08 17.38
CA ALA A 55 -8.05 -6.08 16.61
C ALA A 55 -9.22 -5.42 15.85
N GLU A 56 -10.01 -4.56 16.52
CA GLU A 56 -11.09 -3.82 15.87
C GLU A 56 -10.59 -2.93 14.73
N ALA A 57 -9.48 -2.24 14.95
CA ALA A 57 -8.88 -1.37 13.92
C ALA A 57 -8.38 -2.18 12.71
N TRP A 58 -7.80 -3.38 12.93
CA TRP A 58 -7.45 -4.30 11.86
C TRP A 58 -8.66 -4.82 11.09
N ASP A 59 -9.74 -5.20 11.78
CA ASP A 59 -10.98 -5.67 11.14
C ASP A 59 -11.58 -4.58 10.25
N LEU A 60 -11.58 -3.32 10.71
CA LEU A 60 -12.02 -2.19 9.91
C LEU A 60 -11.11 -1.96 8.69
N LEU A 61 -9.81 -2.00 8.86
CA LEU A 61 -8.87 -1.84 7.74
C LEU A 61 -9.05 -2.94 6.69
N HIS A 62 -9.20 -4.19 7.12
CA HIS A 62 -9.48 -5.31 6.21
C HIS A 62 -10.86 -5.20 5.55
N GLY A 63 -11.85 -4.66 6.25
CA GLY A 63 -13.20 -4.43 5.72
C GLY A 63 -13.27 -3.26 4.72
N PHE A 64 -12.34 -2.32 4.78
CA PHE A 64 -12.29 -1.17 3.90
C PHE A 64 -11.98 -1.56 2.44
N PHE A 65 -10.98 -2.37 2.21
CA PHE A 65 -10.50 -2.65 0.86
C PHE A 65 -11.53 -3.31 -0.06
N PRO A 66 -12.28 -4.35 0.34
CA PRO A 66 -13.22 -5.02 -0.57
C PRO A 66 -14.31 -4.11 -1.14
N GLY A 67 -14.76 -3.10 -0.36
CA GLY A 67 -15.91 -2.26 -0.74
C GLY A 67 -15.58 -0.80 -1.00
N GLN A 68 -14.40 -0.31 -0.63
CA GLN A 68 -14.08 1.12 -0.63
C GLN A 68 -12.85 1.47 -1.49
N MET A 69 -12.29 0.52 -2.18
CA MET A 69 -11.09 0.73 -3.01
C MET A 69 -11.33 1.81 -4.08
N ASP A 70 -12.54 1.91 -4.61
CA ASP A 70 -12.94 2.91 -5.61
C ASP A 70 -12.94 4.35 -5.10
N ARG A 71 -12.95 4.56 -3.77
CA ARG A 71 -12.82 5.90 -3.17
C ARG A 71 -11.41 6.44 -3.25
N GLN A 72 -10.42 5.57 -3.32
CA GLN A 72 -9.03 5.97 -3.31
C GLN A 72 -8.69 6.77 -4.57
N THR A 73 -8.00 7.88 -4.39
CA THR A 73 -7.60 8.78 -5.48
C THR A 73 -6.10 8.63 -5.73
N LEU A 74 -5.71 8.85 -6.98
CA LEU A 74 -4.31 8.79 -7.39
C LEU A 74 -3.47 9.85 -6.64
N VAL A 75 -2.27 9.48 -6.23
CA VAL A 75 -1.24 10.42 -5.78
C VAL A 75 -0.81 11.25 -6.99
N PRO A 76 -0.72 12.59 -6.86
CA PRO A 76 -0.32 13.44 -7.99
C PRO A 76 0.97 12.96 -8.65
N HIS A 77 0.96 12.90 -9.97
CA HIS A 77 2.10 12.48 -10.82
C HIS A 77 2.55 11.01 -10.70
N ALA A 78 1.87 10.16 -9.93
CA ALA A 78 2.27 8.76 -9.78
C ALA A 78 2.18 7.98 -11.11
N ALA A 79 1.10 8.16 -11.87
CA ALA A 79 0.93 7.47 -13.15
C ALA A 79 1.97 7.93 -14.20
N GLU A 80 2.22 9.23 -14.29
CA GLU A 80 3.23 9.79 -15.19
C GLU A 80 4.63 9.29 -14.83
N ALA A 81 4.97 9.28 -13.53
CA ALA A 81 6.25 8.77 -13.06
C ALA A 81 6.45 7.30 -13.42
N LEU A 82 5.44 6.45 -13.18
CA LEU A 82 5.50 5.03 -13.55
C LEU A 82 5.59 4.83 -15.06
N ALA A 83 4.88 5.62 -15.86
CA ALA A 83 4.98 5.56 -17.32
C ALA A 83 6.40 5.91 -17.82
N MET A 84 7.02 6.95 -17.25
CA MET A 84 8.39 7.34 -17.59
C MET A 84 9.41 6.27 -17.16
N LEU A 85 9.27 5.74 -15.96
CA LEU A 85 10.18 4.72 -15.41
C LEU A 85 10.01 3.36 -16.12
N GLY A 86 8.80 2.97 -16.47
CA GLY A 86 8.50 1.72 -17.18
C GLY A 86 9.15 1.60 -18.56
N ALA A 87 9.50 2.73 -19.19
CA ALA A 87 10.30 2.73 -20.40
C ALA A 87 11.73 2.19 -20.16
N LYS A 88 12.27 2.33 -18.94
CA LYS A 88 13.67 2.05 -18.59
C LYS A 88 13.83 0.92 -17.58
N ALA A 89 12.80 0.59 -16.81
CA ALA A 89 12.82 -0.41 -15.74
C ALA A 89 11.65 -1.37 -15.86
N ASP A 90 11.78 -2.58 -15.34
CA ASP A 90 10.64 -3.43 -15.06
C ASP A 90 10.01 -2.98 -13.73
N ILE A 91 8.68 -2.96 -13.65
CA ILE A 91 7.96 -2.44 -12.49
C ILE A 91 7.06 -3.51 -11.91
N VAL A 92 7.15 -3.72 -10.60
CA VAL A 92 6.24 -4.57 -9.81
C VAL A 92 5.66 -3.74 -8.68
N ILE A 93 4.34 -3.75 -8.55
CA ILE A 93 3.62 -3.15 -7.44
C ILE A 93 3.45 -4.21 -6.37
N LEU A 94 4.08 -4.02 -5.20
CA LEU A 94 4.06 -4.94 -4.07
C LEU A 94 3.28 -4.29 -2.90
N THR A 95 2.05 -4.72 -2.70
CA THR A 95 1.11 -4.12 -1.75
C THR A 95 0.66 -5.09 -0.67
N ASN A 96 0.49 -4.60 0.57
CA ASN A 96 -0.02 -5.39 1.68
C ASN A 96 -1.56 -5.47 1.61
N LEU A 97 -2.06 -6.42 0.83
CA LEU A 97 -3.46 -6.74 0.66
C LEU A 97 -3.67 -8.25 0.69
N VAL A 98 -4.86 -8.69 1.11
CA VAL A 98 -5.29 -10.08 0.93
C VAL A 98 -5.45 -10.40 -0.56
N GLU A 99 -5.24 -11.65 -0.94
CA GLU A 99 -5.20 -12.07 -2.35
C GLU A 99 -6.54 -11.81 -3.08
N GLU A 100 -7.65 -11.86 -2.36
CA GLU A 100 -8.99 -11.58 -2.88
C GLU A 100 -9.15 -10.14 -3.37
N CYS A 101 -8.34 -9.22 -2.84
CA CYS A 101 -8.32 -7.81 -3.25
C CYS A 101 -7.41 -7.54 -4.46
N ARG A 102 -6.66 -8.54 -4.96
CA ARG A 102 -5.72 -8.34 -6.07
C ARG A 102 -6.40 -7.89 -7.36
N SER A 103 -7.46 -8.59 -7.79
CA SER A 103 -8.18 -8.22 -9.01
C SER A 103 -8.83 -6.84 -8.92
N PRO A 104 -9.57 -6.49 -7.86
CA PRO A 104 -10.06 -5.14 -7.66
C PRO A 104 -8.95 -4.06 -7.68
N ARG A 105 -7.77 -4.33 -7.10
CA ARG A 105 -6.62 -3.41 -7.13
C ARG A 105 -6.07 -3.22 -8.54
N ILE A 106 -5.94 -4.27 -9.31
CA ILE A 106 -5.53 -4.20 -10.72
C ILE A 106 -6.52 -3.35 -11.52
N GLU A 107 -7.82 -3.55 -11.36
CA GLU A 107 -8.86 -2.78 -12.04
C GLU A 107 -8.84 -1.31 -11.63
N GLN A 108 -8.65 -1.01 -10.34
CA GLN A 108 -8.50 0.35 -9.83
C GLN A 108 -7.30 1.05 -10.48
N LEU A 109 -6.13 0.42 -10.46
CA LEU A 109 -4.91 0.99 -11.02
C LEU A 109 -5.02 1.17 -12.54
N ALA A 110 -5.68 0.24 -13.24
CA ALA A 110 -5.93 0.35 -14.68
C ALA A 110 -6.76 1.58 -15.04
N ARG A 111 -7.73 1.98 -14.21
CA ARG A 111 -8.50 3.23 -14.39
C ARG A 111 -7.62 4.49 -14.31
N PHE A 112 -6.50 4.41 -13.61
CA PHE A 112 -5.49 5.48 -13.56
C PHE A 112 -4.39 5.34 -14.63
N GLY A 113 -4.54 4.38 -15.56
CA GLY A 113 -3.55 4.12 -16.61
C GLY A 113 -2.31 3.34 -16.12
N ILE A 114 -2.38 2.72 -14.95
CA ILE A 114 -1.27 1.94 -14.36
C ILE A 114 -1.55 0.44 -14.61
N HIS A 115 -0.73 -0.20 -15.46
CA HIS A 115 -0.92 -1.58 -15.93
C HIS A 115 0.25 -2.50 -15.55
N HIS A 116 0.96 -2.19 -14.47
CA HIS A 116 2.07 -3.01 -14.00
C HIS A 116 1.57 -4.22 -13.21
N ARG A 117 2.44 -5.24 -13.08
CA ARG A 117 2.17 -6.43 -12.27
C ARG A 117 1.89 -6.01 -10.83
N VAL A 118 0.78 -6.49 -10.26
CA VAL A 118 0.44 -6.34 -8.84
C VAL A 118 0.70 -7.68 -8.14
N GLN A 119 1.41 -7.62 -7.02
CA GLN A 119 1.65 -8.74 -6.12
C GLN A 119 1.17 -8.37 -4.73
N CYS A 120 0.26 -9.19 -4.20
CA CYS A 120 -0.19 -9.07 -2.82
C CYS A 120 0.84 -9.67 -1.86
N ASN A 121 0.88 -9.13 -0.65
CA ASN A 121 1.71 -9.57 0.46
C ASN A 121 0.96 -9.40 1.77
N ASN A 122 1.44 -10.03 2.82
CA ASN A 122 0.97 -9.84 4.18
C ASN A 122 2.19 -9.77 5.11
N GLY A 123 2.33 -8.66 5.83
CA GLY A 123 3.44 -8.44 6.77
C GLY A 123 4.69 -7.81 6.13
N PRO A 124 5.89 -8.09 6.67
CA PRO A 124 7.14 -7.50 6.21
C PRO A 124 7.45 -7.78 4.73
N LYS A 125 8.04 -6.80 4.04
CA LYS A 125 8.29 -6.90 2.58
C LYS A 125 9.70 -7.41 2.19
N GLY A 126 10.57 -7.69 3.16
CA GLY A 126 11.95 -8.12 2.87
C GLY A 126 12.04 -9.40 2.04
N GLU A 127 11.40 -10.48 2.52
CA GLU A 127 11.42 -11.76 1.82
C GLU A 127 10.76 -11.72 0.43
N PRO A 128 9.54 -11.12 0.24
CA PRO A 128 8.97 -11.00 -1.09
C PRO A 128 9.81 -10.14 -2.04
N VAL A 129 10.47 -9.08 -1.56
CA VAL A 129 11.41 -8.30 -2.38
C VAL A 129 12.61 -9.16 -2.80
N ALA A 130 13.24 -9.90 -1.88
CA ALA A 130 14.34 -10.79 -2.21
C ALA A 130 13.96 -11.84 -3.27
N LYS A 131 12.76 -12.42 -3.16
CA LYS A 131 12.22 -13.36 -4.17
C LYS A 131 12.02 -12.69 -5.54
N LEU A 132 11.50 -11.45 -5.56
CA LEU A 132 11.34 -10.70 -6.81
C LEU A 132 12.67 -10.37 -7.45
N VAL A 133 13.66 -9.93 -6.68
CA VAL A 133 15.02 -9.64 -7.15
C VAL A 133 15.65 -10.90 -7.76
N ALA A 134 15.58 -12.03 -7.08
CA ALA A 134 16.10 -13.30 -7.57
C ALA A 134 15.39 -13.76 -8.87
N ALA A 135 14.08 -13.66 -8.92
CA ALA A 135 13.28 -14.02 -10.10
C ALA A 135 13.60 -13.16 -11.34
N HIS A 136 14.09 -11.93 -11.14
CA HIS A 136 14.53 -11.03 -12.22
C HIS A 136 16.04 -11.13 -12.52
N GLY A 137 16.75 -12.09 -11.91
CA GLY A 137 18.19 -12.32 -12.17
C GLY A 137 19.11 -11.30 -11.48
N HIS A 138 18.71 -10.79 -10.33
CA HIS A 138 19.48 -9.84 -9.51
C HIS A 138 19.85 -8.54 -10.25
N PRO A 139 18.89 -7.81 -10.84
CA PRO A 139 19.17 -6.51 -11.46
C PRO A 139 19.44 -5.45 -10.39
N VAL A 140 19.95 -4.29 -10.80
CA VAL A 140 19.87 -3.09 -9.97
C VAL A 140 18.39 -2.86 -9.61
N THR A 141 18.09 -2.81 -8.31
CA THR A 141 16.71 -2.73 -7.82
C THR A 141 16.52 -1.50 -6.96
N VAL A 142 15.39 -0.82 -7.17
CA VAL A 142 14.93 0.28 -6.33
C VAL A 142 13.64 -0.17 -5.64
N PHE A 143 13.57 0.04 -4.32
CA PHE A 143 12.36 -0.21 -3.52
C PHE A 143 11.80 1.13 -3.03
N VAL A 144 10.50 1.33 -3.23
CA VAL A 144 9.76 2.54 -2.82
C VAL A 144 8.57 2.15 -1.96
N ASP A 145 8.52 2.70 -0.75
CA ASP A 145 7.48 2.41 0.25
C ASP A 145 7.40 3.60 1.22
N ASP A 146 6.24 3.89 1.79
CA ASP A 146 6.06 4.99 2.75
C ASP A 146 6.40 4.58 4.19
N LEU A 147 6.51 3.26 4.48
CA LEU A 147 6.74 2.75 5.82
C LEU A 147 8.20 2.35 6.07
N ALA A 148 8.86 3.03 6.98
CA ALA A 148 10.26 2.78 7.37
C ALA A 148 10.52 1.32 7.78
N GLN A 149 9.56 0.65 8.40
CA GLN A 149 9.66 -0.77 8.78
C GLN A 149 9.84 -1.70 7.57
N HIS A 150 9.23 -1.39 6.42
CA HIS A 150 9.41 -2.17 5.20
C HIS A 150 10.80 -1.96 4.60
N HIS A 151 11.33 -0.73 4.65
CA HIS A 151 12.71 -0.46 4.24
C HIS A 151 13.72 -1.21 5.11
N ALA A 152 13.53 -1.23 6.44
CA ALA A 152 14.38 -2.00 7.35
C ALA A 152 14.36 -3.51 7.01
N SER A 153 13.16 -4.07 6.80
CA SER A 153 13.00 -5.47 6.40
C SER A 153 13.66 -5.77 5.06
N VAL A 154 13.54 -4.87 4.08
CA VAL A 154 14.18 -5.07 2.75
C VAL A 154 15.70 -4.97 2.86
N ALA A 155 16.24 -4.04 3.63
CA ALA A 155 17.69 -3.94 3.86
C ALA A 155 18.29 -5.19 4.50
N GLU A 156 17.52 -5.88 5.34
CA GLU A 156 17.95 -7.14 5.97
C GLU A 156 17.96 -8.32 4.99
N HIS A 157 16.97 -8.43 4.10
CA HIS A 157 16.77 -9.61 3.26
C HIS A 157 17.30 -9.48 1.83
N ALA A 158 17.45 -8.26 1.34
CA ALA A 158 17.92 -7.95 -0.02
C ALA A 158 18.98 -6.83 -0.01
N PRO A 159 20.10 -6.99 0.73
CA PRO A 159 21.17 -6.00 0.73
C PRO A 159 21.77 -5.90 -0.67
N GLN A 160 21.92 -4.69 -1.19
CA GLN A 160 22.59 -4.39 -2.47
C GLN A 160 23.71 -3.40 -2.26
#